data_9f579c253946e69a12646cd417d7ecbf
#
_entry.id   9f579c253946e69a12646cd417d7ecbf
#
_cell.length_a   1.000
_cell.length_b   1.000
_cell.length_c   1.000
_cell.angle_alpha   90.00
_cell.angle_beta   90.00
_cell.angle_gamma   90.00
#
_symmetry.space_group_name_H-M   'P 1'
#
loop_
_entity.id
_entity.type
_entity.pdbx_description
1 polymer ?
#
loop_
_entity_poly.entity_id
_entity_poly.type
_entity_poly.pdbx_seq_one_letter_code
_entity_poly.pdbx_strand_id
1 'polypeptide(L)'
;MIPTSELAPDFSRPLQIVSPIEEWCGTDEAGMRAGFQNLIDMGVSGFVTNVKLEKYLSDEKSWDVLRRGVKLAHEMGLRVWIYDEKGYPSGAAGGLVLEKYPKGEAEGLIQTFSDDGRPRYEVSKLFENTHATANFFERRHYINILDHEAAAMFISVTHDNYDRALHPIGDYVEAFFTDEPSLISTYVPAGLDYPKTLPWHESLPKVFQSRKGYDITQHWASLFEDTGETDRKVRCDFYEVMSDLCAENYFGQLQDWCLAHKVMSSGHLLGEETLVWQTLFNGDPFTCYRRFDMPGIDMILSSPERIMQDREPFFLVPKVASSAARLQGKRRVMCEISDFFGMMGGRHASLAQMKCTAGV
;
A
#
# COMPACT_ATOMS: atom_id res chain seq x y z
N MET A 1 7.65 -22.24 18.05
CA MET A 1 6.41 -22.40 17.27
C MET A 1 5.30 -21.83 18.13
N ILE A 2 4.56 -20.85 17.60
CA ILE A 2 3.32 -20.33 18.22
C ILE A 2 2.30 -21.47 18.05
N PRO A 3 1.61 -21.88 19.11
CA PRO A 3 0.57 -22.91 18.97
C PRO A 3 -0.49 -22.46 17.96
N THR A 4 -0.86 -23.32 17.06
CA THR A 4 -1.90 -23.05 16.05
C THR A 4 -3.25 -22.66 16.67
N SER A 5 -3.50 -23.01 17.93
CA SER A 5 -4.67 -22.57 18.69
C SER A 5 -4.71 -21.08 19.01
N GLU A 6 -3.57 -20.35 18.98
CA GLU A 6 -3.53 -18.91 19.20
C GLU A 6 -3.75 -18.12 17.89
N LEU A 7 -3.61 -18.77 16.73
CA LEU A 7 -3.89 -18.18 15.42
C LEU A 7 -5.36 -18.41 14.97
N ALA A 8 -6.01 -19.40 15.56
CA ALA A 8 -7.33 -19.87 15.14
C ALA A 8 -8.49 -18.86 15.28
N PRO A 9 -8.57 -17.97 16.28
CA PRO A 9 -9.74 -17.10 16.45
C PRO A 9 -9.94 -16.11 15.28
N ASP A 10 -8.86 -15.59 14.71
CA ASP A 10 -8.96 -14.57 13.66
C ASP A 10 -9.23 -15.15 12.27
N PHE A 11 -8.86 -16.42 12.02
CA PHE A 11 -9.22 -17.13 10.78
C PHE A 11 -10.69 -17.50 10.67
N SER A 12 -11.40 -17.62 11.78
CA SER A 12 -12.82 -17.99 11.75
C SER A 12 -13.74 -16.81 11.40
N ARG A 13 -13.27 -15.58 11.54
CA ARG A 13 -14.05 -14.35 11.34
C ARG A 13 -13.20 -13.26 10.68
N PRO A 14 -12.98 -13.32 9.35
CA PRO A 14 -12.22 -12.31 8.63
C PRO A 14 -12.97 -10.96 8.61
N LEU A 15 -12.23 -9.89 8.31
CA LEU A 15 -12.84 -8.63 7.91
C LEU A 15 -13.37 -8.74 6.46
N GLN A 16 -14.42 -7.99 6.17
CA GLN A 16 -14.92 -7.76 4.82
C GLN A 16 -14.37 -6.43 4.29
N ILE A 17 -13.77 -6.42 3.12
CA ILE A 17 -13.49 -5.15 2.41
C ILE A 17 -14.79 -4.70 1.78
N VAL A 18 -15.21 -3.47 2.09
CA VAL A 18 -16.43 -2.86 1.56
C VAL A 18 -16.16 -1.41 1.18
N SER A 19 -17.02 -0.86 0.37
CA SER A 19 -17.02 0.56 0.02
C SER A 19 -17.52 1.45 1.19
N PRO A 20 -17.57 2.77 1.01
CA PRO A 20 -18.17 3.68 1.98
C PRO A 20 -19.52 3.19 2.51
N ILE A 21 -19.73 3.29 3.82
CA ILE A 21 -20.93 2.74 4.50
C ILE A 21 -22.23 3.16 3.81
N GLU A 22 -22.34 4.40 3.38
CA GLU A 22 -23.54 4.90 2.72
C GLU A 22 -23.88 4.24 1.38
N GLU A 23 -22.92 3.60 0.73
CA GLU A 23 -23.11 2.94 -0.57
C GLU A 23 -23.74 1.55 -0.43
N TRP A 24 -23.52 0.85 0.68
CA TRP A 24 -24.05 -0.49 0.88
C TRP A 24 -25.06 -0.64 2.02
N CYS A 25 -25.10 0.35 2.96
CA CYS A 25 -26.05 0.37 4.07
C CYS A 25 -27.07 1.51 3.98
N GLY A 26 -26.82 2.52 3.11
CA GLY A 26 -27.57 3.75 3.12
C GLY A 26 -27.09 4.73 4.21
N THR A 27 -27.86 5.80 4.43
CA THR A 27 -27.46 6.91 5.30
C THR A 27 -28.24 6.96 6.63
N ASP A 28 -29.25 6.15 6.81
CA ASP A 28 -30.05 6.08 8.04
C ASP A 28 -29.61 4.92 8.95
N GLU A 29 -29.95 5.05 10.23
CA GLU A 29 -29.52 4.08 11.24
C GLU A 29 -30.13 2.69 11.00
N ALA A 30 -31.35 2.60 10.50
CA ALA A 30 -32.01 1.32 10.27
C ALA A 30 -31.30 0.53 9.15
N GLY A 31 -30.95 1.20 8.05
CA GLY A 31 -30.15 0.62 6.97
C GLY A 31 -28.76 0.17 7.44
N MET A 32 -28.08 1.01 8.23
CA MET A 32 -26.79 0.67 8.81
C MET A 32 -26.87 -0.56 9.71
N ARG A 33 -27.86 -0.61 10.63
CA ARG A 33 -28.07 -1.79 11.50
C ARG A 33 -28.35 -3.06 10.71
N ALA A 34 -29.17 -2.98 9.67
CA ALA A 34 -29.46 -4.12 8.82
C ALA A 34 -28.21 -4.62 8.07
N GLY A 35 -27.44 -3.71 7.48
CA GLY A 35 -26.16 -4.04 6.82
C GLY A 35 -25.15 -4.67 7.77
N PHE A 36 -24.96 -4.09 8.95
CA PHE A 36 -24.03 -4.61 9.96
C PHE A 36 -24.49 -5.97 10.52
N GLN A 37 -25.80 -6.14 10.74
CA GLN A 37 -26.35 -7.43 11.15
C GLN A 37 -26.09 -8.51 10.09
N ASN A 38 -26.23 -8.17 8.81
CA ASN A 38 -25.90 -9.09 7.73
C ASN A 38 -24.42 -9.54 7.76
N LEU A 39 -23.47 -8.63 8.02
CA LEU A 39 -22.07 -9.00 8.21
C LEU A 39 -21.88 -9.96 9.40
N ILE A 40 -22.54 -9.68 10.52
CA ILE A 40 -22.50 -10.54 11.71
C ILE A 40 -23.06 -11.93 11.39
N ASP A 41 -24.20 -12.00 10.68
CA ASP A 41 -24.87 -13.24 10.29
C ASP A 41 -24.02 -14.07 9.31
N MET A 42 -23.23 -13.39 8.43
CA MET A 42 -22.23 -14.04 7.59
C MET A 42 -21.00 -14.54 8.36
N GLY A 43 -20.86 -14.17 9.64
CA GLY A 43 -19.76 -14.58 10.48
C GLY A 43 -18.47 -13.80 10.29
N VAL A 44 -18.51 -12.62 9.65
CA VAL A 44 -17.36 -11.72 9.60
C VAL A 44 -17.28 -10.87 10.86
N SER A 45 -16.07 -10.42 11.21
CA SER A 45 -15.84 -9.70 12.46
C SER A 45 -15.79 -8.19 12.31
N GLY A 46 -15.85 -7.68 11.10
CA GLY A 46 -15.80 -6.25 10.82
C GLY A 46 -15.60 -5.94 9.34
N PHE A 47 -15.27 -4.71 9.05
CA PHE A 47 -15.13 -4.23 7.68
C PHE A 47 -14.09 -3.12 7.54
N VAL A 48 -13.62 -2.93 6.31
CA VAL A 48 -12.77 -1.80 5.92
C VAL A 48 -13.66 -0.78 5.17
N THR A 49 -13.59 0.48 5.53
CA THR A 49 -14.40 1.56 4.93
C THR A 49 -13.63 2.87 4.83
N ASN A 50 -14.20 3.83 4.13
CA ASN A 50 -13.73 5.23 4.09
C ASN A 50 -14.94 6.18 3.94
N VAL A 51 -14.67 7.48 3.81
CA VAL A 51 -15.69 8.45 3.42
C VAL A 51 -16.06 8.25 1.94
N LYS A 52 -17.25 8.72 1.55
CA LYS A 52 -17.71 8.66 0.16
C LYS A 52 -16.66 9.23 -0.80
N LEU A 53 -16.44 8.53 -1.90
CA LEU A 53 -15.41 8.88 -2.88
C LEU A 53 -15.75 10.13 -3.69
N GLU A 54 -17.05 10.39 -3.94
CA GLU A 54 -17.51 11.66 -4.50
C GLU A 54 -17.24 12.80 -3.50
N LYS A 55 -16.57 13.85 -3.94
CA LYS A 55 -16.11 14.95 -3.04
C LYS A 55 -15.28 14.44 -1.86
N TYR A 56 -14.40 13.51 -2.15
CA TYR A 56 -13.55 12.85 -1.17
C TYR A 56 -12.96 13.82 -0.12
N LEU A 57 -13.16 13.48 1.16
CA LEU A 57 -12.72 14.24 2.34
C LEU A 57 -13.31 15.67 2.49
N SER A 58 -14.15 16.14 1.56
CA SER A 58 -14.67 17.52 1.60
C SER A 58 -16.17 17.63 1.89
N ASP A 59 -16.91 16.51 1.91
CA ASP A 59 -18.36 16.52 2.13
C ASP A 59 -18.72 16.19 3.59
N GLU A 60 -19.23 17.21 4.31
CA GLU A 60 -19.60 17.07 5.73
C GLU A 60 -20.73 16.04 5.96
N LYS A 61 -21.61 15.83 4.96
CA LYS A 61 -22.66 14.82 5.08
C LYS A 61 -22.07 13.41 5.08
N SER A 62 -21.10 13.14 4.23
CA SER A 62 -20.38 11.87 4.20
C SER A 62 -19.58 11.64 5.49
N TRP A 63 -18.99 12.67 6.05
CA TRP A 63 -18.36 12.60 7.38
C TRP A 63 -19.37 12.26 8.49
N ASP A 64 -20.58 12.85 8.44
CA ASP A 64 -21.63 12.51 9.40
C ASP A 64 -22.08 11.06 9.30
N VAL A 65 -22.27 10.55 8.08
CA VAL A 65 -22.60 9.14 7.83
C VAL A 65 -21.50 8.22 8.37
N LEU A 66 -20.23 8.52 8.08
CA LEU A 66 -19.11 7.74 8.60
C LEU A 66 -19.10 7.73 10.13
N ARG A 67 -19.20 8.91 10.79
CA ARG A 67 -19.21 9.01 12.26
C ARG A 67 -20.29 8.14 12.90
N ARG A 68 -21.51 8.24 12.39
CA ARG A 68 -22.65 7.46 12.91
C ARG A 68 -22.48 5.96 12.66
N GLY A 69 -22.07 5.61 11.44
CA GLY A 69 -21.87 4.22 11.06
C GLY A 69 -20.76 3.54 11.86
N VAL A 70 -19.60 4.20 12.01
CA VAL A 70 -18.47 3.63 12.77
C VAL A 70 -18.83 3.45 14.25
N LYS A 71 -19.50 4.41 14.88
CA LYS A 71 -19.98 4.28 16.27
C LYS A 71 -20.97 3.15 16.42
N LEU A 72 -21.94 3.07 15.51
CA LEU A 72 -22.93 2.01 15.52
C LEU A 72 -22.30 0.62 15.29
N ALA A 73 -21.33 0.51 14.37
CA ALA A 73 -20.60 -0.73 14.14
C ALA A 73 -19.85 -1.18 15.40
N HIS A 74 -19.21 -0.24 16.08
CA HIS A 74 -18.54 -0.49 17.36
C HIS A 74 -19.53 -0.98 18.44
N GLU A 75 -20.69 -0.33 18.59
CA GLU A 75 -21.76 -0.75 19.51
C GLU A 75 -22.28 -2.17 19.20
N MET A 76 -22.28 -2.57 17.94
CA MET A 76 -22.68 -3.91 17.49
C MET A 76 -21.55 -4.94 17.57
N GLY A 77 -20.35 -4.54 18.05
CA GLY A 77 -19.19 -5.44 18.23
C GLY A 77 -18.41 -5.74 16.96
N LEU A 78 -18.58 -4.94 15.91
CA LEU A 78 -17.81 -5.04 14.68
C LEU A 78 -16.51 -4.25 14.78
N ARG A 79 -15.42 -4.79 14.23
CA ARG A 79 -14.17 -4.08 14.05
C ARG A 79 -14.26 -3.19 12.81
N VAL A 80 -13.70 -2.00 12.89
CA VAL A 80 -13.68 -1.06 11.76
C VAL A 80 -12.22 -0.72 11.44
N TRP A 81 -11.89 -0.83 10.16
CA TRP A 81 -10.64 -0.33 9.60
C TRP A 81 -10.94 0.81 8.64
N ILE A 82 -10.02 1.73 8.50
CA ILE A 82 -10.12 2.84 7.55
C ILE A 82 -9.20 2.57 6.37
N TYR A 83 -9.76 2.62 5.16
CA TYR A 83 -9.02 2.69 3.92
C TYR A 83 -8.56 4.11 3.69
N ASP A 84 -7.26 4.33 3.63
CA ASP A 84 -6.67 5.67 3.72
C ASP A 84 -6.65 6.46 2.40
N GLU A 85 -7.19 5.91 1.32
CA GLU A 85 -7.12 6.51 -0.03
C GLU A 85 -8.52 6.62 -0.68
N LYS A 86 -8.65 7.48 -1.67
CA LYS A 86 -9.83 7.56 -2.56
C LYS A 86 -9.92 6.34 -3.48
N GLY A 87 -8.79 5.87 -3.94
CA GLY A 87 -8.62 4.70 -4.79
C GLY A 87 -7.13 4.43 -4.93
N TYR A 88 -6.76 3.16 -5.04
CA TYR A 88 -5.39 2.72 -5.02
C TYR A 88 -4.52 3.36 -6.15
N PRO A 89 -3.20 3.45 -5.98
CA PRO A 89 -2.45 3.16 -4.76
C PRO A 89 -2.55 4.29 -3.74
N SER A 90 -2.40 3.94 -2.45
CA SER A 90 -2.40 4.90 -1.35
C SER A 90 -1.24 5.88 -1.42
N GLY A 91 -1.49 7.13 -1.01
CA GLY A 91 -0.48 8.18 -0.90
C GLY A 91 -0.89 9.51 -1.51
N ALA A 92 -1.77 9.50 -2.51
CA ALA A 92 -2.17 10.73 -3.20
C ALA A 92 -3.40 11.41 -2.58
N ALA A 93 -4.20 10.71 -1.77
CA ALA A 93 -5.49 11.16 -1.25
C ALA A 93 -6.40 11.71 -2.36
N GLY A 94 -6.53 10.94 -3.47
CA GLY A 94 -7.29 11.37 -4.64
C GLY A 94 -6.72 12.60 -5.36
N GLY A 95 -5.42 12.90 -5.17
CA GLY A 95 -4.74 14.08 -5.74
C GLY A 95 -4.64 15.27 -4.77
N LEU A 96 -5.35 15.25 -3.65
CA LEU A 96 -5.40 16.37 -2.69
C LEU A 96 -4.03 16.69 -2.07
N VAL A 97 -3.14 15.72 -1.98
CA VAL A 97 -1.78 15.95 -1.49
C VAL A 97 -1.04 16.91 -2.40
N LEU A 98 -1.02 16.64 -3.70
CA LEU A 98 -0.29 17.48 -4.67
C LEU A 98 -0.97 18.82 -4.94
N GLU A 99 -2.28 18.95 -4.71
CA GLU A 99 -2.95 20.26 -4.70
C GLU A 99 -2.39 21.16 -3.61
N LYS A 100 -2.07 20.61 -2.44
CA LYS A 100 -1.52 21.34 -1.30
C LYS A 100 0.00 21.45 -1.31
N TYR A 101 0.66 20.42 -1.82
CA TYR A 101 2.12 20.31 -1.86
C TYR A 101 2.60 19.84 -3.24
N PRO A 102 2.56 20.71 -4.27
CA PRO A 102 2.95 20.34 -5.65
C PRO A 102 4.39 19.87 -5.80
N LYS A 103 5.28 20.26 -4.89
CA LYS A 103 6.68 19.83 -4.91
C LYS A 103 6.86 18.36 -4.58
N GLY A 104 5.90 17.79 -3.86
CA GLY A 104 5.92 16.39 -3.46
C GLY A 104 5.62 15.40 -4.58
N GLU A 105 5.53 15.86 -5.83
CA GLU A 105 5.29 15.01 -6.97
C GLU A 105 6.47 14.09 -7.27
N ALA A 106 6.18 12.85 -7.58
CA ALA A 106 7.20 11.84 -7.82
C ALA A 106 8.07 12.13 -9.03
N GLU A 107 9.35 11.81 -8.89
CA GLU A 107 10.39 12.00 -9.91
C GLU A 107 11.10 10.69 -10.19
N GLY A 108 11.63 10.56 -11.39
CA GLY A 108 12.45 9.44 -11.79
C GLY A 108 13.77 9.89 -12.44
N LEU A 109 14.82 9.15 -12.18
CA LEU A 109 16.05 9.20 -12.96
C LEU A 109 15.85 8.37 -14.22
N ILE A 110 15.96 9.01 -15.39
CA ILE A 110 15.70 8.41 -16.69
C ILE A 110 17.00 8.22 -17.46
N GLN A 111 17.11 7.09 -18.15
CA GLN A 111 18.08 6.89 -19.19
C GLN A 111 17.46 7.18 -20.56
N THR A 112 18.01 8.16 -21.29
CA THR A 112 17.70 8.46 -22.68
C THR A 112 18.94 8.32 -23.55
N PHE A 113 18.81 8.48 -24.86
CA PHE A 113 19.94 8.41 -25.77
C PHE A 113 19.97 9.66 -26.67
N SER A 114 21.15 10.20 -26.89
CA SER A 114 21.37 11.25 -27.87
C SER A 114 21.32 10.71 -29.29
N ASP A 115 21.25 11.58 -30.30
CA ASP A 115 21.20 11.21 -31.73
C ASP A 115 22.39 10.35 -32.19
N ASP A 116 23.53 10.47 -31.52
CA ASP A 116 24.74 9.66 -31.74
C ASP A 116 24.77 8.37 -30.91
N GLY A 117 23.66 8.02 -30.24
CA GLY A 117 23.50 6.78 -29.49
C GLY A 117 24.16 6.78 -28.10
N ARG A 118 24.66 7.89 -27.60
CA ARG A 118 25.25 7.96 -26.26
C ARG A 118 24.15 8.05 -25.18
N PRO A 119 24.29 7.32 -24.07
CA PRO A 119 23.35 7.43 -22.96
C PRO A 119 23.40 8.81 -22.32
N ARG A 120 22.24 9.31 -21.95
CA ARG A 120 22.03 10.52 -21.14
C ARG A 120 21.17 10.17 -19.96
N TYR A 121 21.39 10.84 -18.84
CA TYR A 121 20.68 10.64 -17.61
C TYR A 121 20.10 11.96 -17.14
N GLU A 122 18.83 11.99 -16.84
CA GLU A 122 18.15 13.19 -16.35
C GLU A 122 17.08 12.83 -15.32
N VAL A 123 16.83 13.74 -14.39
CA VAL A 123 15.72 13.61 -13.45
C VAL A 123 14.51 14.32 -14.05
N SER A 124 13.40 13.64 -14.13
CA SER A 124 12.16 14.17 -14.69
C SER A 124 10.96 13.62 -13.98
N LYS A 125 9.84 14.31 -14.12
CA LYS A 125 8.54 13.85 -13.69
C LYS A 125 7.98 12.92 -14.74
N LEU A 126 7.79 11.65 -14.35
CA LEU A 126 7.32 10.61 -15.25
C LEU A 126 6.10 9.93 -14.66
N PHE A 127 4.97 10.12 -15.30
CA PHE A 127 3.72 9.61 -14.77
C PHE A 127 3.03 8.62 -15.66
N GLU A 128 3.17 8.75 -16.97
CA GLU A 128 2.51 7.85 -17.90
C GLU A 128 3.11 6.45 -17.81
N ASN A 129 2.24 5.44 -17.81
CA ASN A 129 2.61 4.02 -17.75
C ASN A 129 3.33 3.60 -16.45
N THR A 130 3.17 4.31 -15.37
CA THR A 130 3.53 3.81 -14.03
C THR A 130 2.29 3.26 -13.32
N HIS A 131 2.48 2.33 -12.40
CA HIS A 131 1.40 1.79 -11.57
C HIS A 131 0.64 2.92 -10.85
N ALA A 132 1.39 3.84 -10.26
CA ALA A 132 0.85 4.93 -9.47
C ALA A 132 -0.07 5.90 -10.24
N THR A 133 -0.01 5.92 -11.56
CA THR A 133 -0.86 6.81 -12.38
C THR A 133 -2.01 6.10 -13.07
N ALA A 134 -1.99 4.78 -13.13
CA ALA A 134 -3.03 3.96 -13.75
C ALA A 134 -4.01 3.43 -12.69
N ASN A 135 -4.70 4.32 -12.01
CA ASN A 135 -5.64 3.91 -11.01
C ASN A 135 -7.04 3.65 -11.60
N PHE A 136 -7.87 2.88 -10.92
CA PHE A 136 -9.17 2.45 -11.42
C PHE A 136 -10.17 3.58 -11.65
N PHE A 137 -10.01 4.71 -10.97
CA PHE A 137 -11.01 5.78 -11.00
C PHE A 137 -10.61 6.92 -11.92
N GLU A 138 -9.31 7.27 -11.96
CA GLU A 138 -8.81 8.38 -12.74
C GLU A 138 -7.29 8.32 -12.90
N ARG A 139 -6.78 8.89 -14.00
CA ARG A 139 -5.35 9.16 -14.11
C ARG A 139 -5.01 10.37 -13.26
N ARG A 140 -4.04 10.24 -12.38
CA ARG A 140 -3.56 11.32 -11.54
C ARG A 140 -2.07 11.25 -11.30
N HIS A 141 -1.48 12.39 -11.01
CA HIS A 141 -0.11 12.46 -10.56
C HIS A 141 0.00 11.85 -9.16
N TYR A 142 1.14 11.26 -8.87
CA TYR A 142 1.39 10.56 -7.63
C TYR A 142 2.49 11.24 -6.81
N ILE A 143 2.47 11.04 -5.50
CA ILE A 143 3.47 11.61 -4.60
C ILE A 143 4.79 10.83 -4.69
N ASN A 144 5.86 11.50 -4.34
CA ASN A 144 7.14 10.86 -4.11
C ASN A 144 7.17 10.29 -2.68
N ILE A 145 7.04 8.98 -2.53
CA ILE A 145 7.07 8.34 -1.20
C ILE A 145 8.46 8.35 -0.55
N LEU A 146 9.49 8.84 -1.25
CA LEU A 146 10.80 9.15 -0.69
C LEU A 146 10.83 10.53 -0.04
N ASP A 147 9.84 11.38 -0.31
CA ASP A 147 9.72 12.72 0.24
C ASP A 147 8.97 12.68 1.57
N HIS A 148 9.68 13.02 2.64
CA HIS A 148 9.13 13.09 4.00
C HIS A 148 7.93 14.04 4.10
N GLU A 149 8.01 15.21 3.44
CA GLU A 149 6.95 16.23 3.50
C GLU A 149 5.70 15.80 2.72
N ALA A 150 5.87 15.07 1.61
CA ALA A 150 4.74 14.53 0.86
C ALA A 150 3.96 13.50 1.67
N ALA A 151 4.65 12.61 2.38
CA ALA A 151 4.03 11.64 3.28
C ALA A 151 3.36 12.33 4.49
N ALA A 152 4.01 13.34 5.09
CA ALA A 152 3.42 14.14 6.15
C ALA A 152 2.14 14.87 5.68
N MET A 153 2.14 15.38 4.44
CA MET A 153 0.96 15.99 3.85
C MET A 153 -0.16 14.97 3.63
N PHE A 154 0.17 13.74 3.19
CA PHE A 154 -0.81 12.66 3.07
C PHE A 154 -1.48 12.35 4.40
N ILE A 155 -0.72 12.21 5.47
CA ILE A 155 -1.24 12.00 6.84
C ILE A 155 -2.15 13.16 7.24
N SER A 156 -1.72 14.38 7.03
CA SER A 156 -2.50 15.58 7.37
C SER A 156 -3.82 15.67 6.61
N VAL A 157 -3.83 15.24 5.35
CA VAL A 157 -5.04 15.26 4.51
C VAL A 157 -5.99 14.12 4.84
N THR A 158 -5.48 12.94 5.20
CA THR A 158 -6.28 11.73 5.45
C THR A 158 -6.43 11.45 6.94
N HIS A 159 -5.43 10.92 7.57
CA HIS A 159 -5.45 10.42 8.95
C HIS A 159 -5.92 11.46 9.99
N ASP A 160 -5.41 12.68 9.91
CA ASP A 160 -5.83 13.77 10.83
C ASP A 160 -7.30 14.15 10.65
N ASN A 161 -7.84 14.05 9.42
CA ASN A 161 -9.26 14.29 9.18
C ASN A 161 -10.13 13.15 9.73
N TYR A 162 -9.68 11.91 9.64
CA TYR A 162 -10.38 10.78 10.25
C TYR A 162 -10.35 10.86 11.78
N ASP A 163 -9.22 11.21 12.40
CA ASP A 163 -9.19 11.43 13.85
C ASP A 163 -10.10 12.60 14.27
N ARG A 164 -10.07 13.70 13.56
CA ARG A 164 -10.98 14.83 13.85
C ARG A 164 -12.46 14.42 13.80
N ALA A 165 -12.82 13.55 12.87
CA ALA A 165 -14.18 13.06 12.72
C ALA A 165 -14.57 12.05 13.82
N LEU A 166 -13.64 11.22 14.29
CA LEU A 166 -13.87 10.08 15.18
C LEU A 166 -13.13 10.19 16.53
N HIS A 167 -12.70 11.39 16.91
CA HIS A 167 -11.84 11.59 18.07
C HIS A 167 -12.43 11.08 19.40
N PRO A 168 -11.65 10.36 20.21
CA PRO A 168 -10.34 9.78 19.86
C PRO A 168 -10.51 8.53 18.99
N ILE A 169 -9.86 8.52 17.82
CA ILE A 169 -10.10 7.50 16.80
C ILE A 169 -9.82 6.07 17.28
N GLY A 170 -8.83 5.90 18.15
CA GLY A 170 -8.46 4.60 18.72
C GLY A 170 -9.55 3.93 19.58
N ASP A 171 -10.63 4.65 19.92
CA ASP A 171 -11.77 4.06 20.62
C ASP A 171 -12.72 3.34 19.66
N TYR A 172 -12.62 3.61 18.34
CA TYR A 172 -13.60 3.13 17.34
C TYR A 172 -12.96 2.37 16.19
N VAL A 173 -11.72 2.69 15.85
CA VAL A 173 -11.01 2.14 14.69
C VAL A 173 -9.86 1.25 15.15
N GLU A 174 -9.77 0.05 14.61
CA GLU A 174 -8.70 -0.89 14.94
C GLU A 174 -7.44 -0.61 14.13
N ALA A 175 -7.57 -0.29 12.83
CA ALA A 175 -6.41 -0.08 11.97
C ALA A 175 -6.71 0.86 10.79
N PHE A 176 -5.65 1.43 10.23
CA PHE A 176 -5.64 1.99 8.88
C PHE A 176 -5.07 0.96 7.91
N PHE A 177 -5.68 0.92 6.72
CA PHE A 177 -5.26 0.07 5.62
C PHE A 177 -4.70 0.96 4.51
N THR A 178 -3.41 0.77 4.22
CA THR A 178 -2.70 1.43 3.12
C THR A 178 -2.47 0.43 1.98
N ASP A 179 -2.81 0.83 0.77
CA ASP A 179 -2.96 -0.03 -0.39
C ASP A 179 -1.88 0.28 -1.44
N GLU A 180 -0.92 -0.61 -1.58
CA GLU A 180 0.14 -0.59 -2.60
C GLU A 180 0.88 0.75 -2.82
N PRO A 181 1.19 1.55 -1.79
CA PRO A 181 2.08 2.68 -2.01
C PRO A 181 3.41 2.19 -2.54
N SER A 182 3.89 2.81 -3.62
CA SER A 182 5.05 2.29 -4.33
C SER A 182 5.98 3.40 -4.79
N LEU A 183 7.26 3.03 -4.92
CA LEU A 183 8.21 3.82 -5.67
C LEU A 183 7.72 3.92 -7.12
N ILE A 184 7.87 5.09 -7.75
CA ILE A 184 7.57 5.18 -9.17
C ILE A 184 8.62 4.40 -9.92
N SER A 185 8.20 3.26 -10.41
CA SER A 185 8.93 2.45 -11.37
C SER A 185 8.04 2.27 -12.58
N THR A 186 8.64 2.31 -13.75
CA THR A 186 7.92 1.92 -14.95
C THR A 186 7.49 0.47 -14.79
N TYR A 187 6.23 0.19 -15.08
CA TYR A 187 5.83 -1.20 -15.30
C TYR A 187 6.83 -1.82 -16.26
N VAL A 188 7.32 -2.98 -15.91
CA VAL A 188 8.11 -3.83 -16.80
C VAL A 188 7.21 -4.88 -17.46
N PRO A 189 6.10 -4.53 -18.14
CA PRO A 189 5.47 -5.48 -19.04
C PRO A 189 6.37 -5.52 -20.25
N ALA A 190 6.80 -6.71 -20.59
CA ALA A 190 7.49 -6.95 -21.84
C ALA A 190 6.75 -6.26 -23.00
N GLY A 191 7.42 -5.35 -23.69
CA GLY A 191 6.91 -4.75 -24.93
C GLY A 191 6.47 -3.28 -24.87
N LEU A 192 6.57 -2.59 -23.73
CA LEU A 192 6.43 -1.14 -23.73
C LEU A 192 7.78 -0.48 -24.04
N ASP A 193 7.80 0.30 -25.12
CA ASP A 193 8.95 1.14 -25.50
C ASP A 193 8.95 2.39 -24.58
N TYR A 194 9.50 2.19 -23.38
CA TYR A 194 9.55 3.24 -22.37
C TYR A 194 10.99 3.42 -21.86
N PRO A 195 11.45 4.66 -21.62
CA PRO A 195 12.78 4.87 -21.07
C PRO A 195 12.96 4.14 -19.76
N LYS A 196 14.10 3.50 -19.58
CA LYS A 196 14.46 2.91 -18.29
C LYS A 196 14.45 4.00 -17.23
N THR A 197 13.71 3.78 -16.16
CA THR A 197 13.48 4.77 -15.11
C THR A 197 13.70 4.15 -13.74
N LEU A 198 14.37 4.89 -12.88
CA LEU A 198 14.54 4.55 -11.46
C LEU A 198 13.89 5.63 -10.60
N PRO A 199 13.32 5.28 -9.44
CA PRO A 199 12.81 6.27 -8.51
C PRO A 199 13.90 7.24 -8.08
N TRP A 200 13.53 8.51 -7.90
CA TRP A 200 14.49 9.56 -7.54
C TRP A 200 13.85 10.60 -6.62
N HIS A 201 14.67 11.21 -5.80
CA HIS A 201 14.32 12.38 -5.01
C HIS A 201 15.55 13.29 -4.85
N GLU A 202 15.37 14.60 -4.78
CA GLU A 202 16.48 15.58 -4.70
C GLU A 202 17.39 15.38 -3.49
N SER A 203 16.88 14.84 -2.39
CA SER A 203 17.68 14.54 -1.19
C SER A 203 18.57 13.30 -1.32
N LEU A 204 18.27 12.43 -2.30
CA LEU A 204 18.91 11.12 -2.44
C LEU A 204 20.45 11.21 -2.55
N PRO A 205 21.06 12.08 -3.37
CA PRO A 205 22.52 12.13 -3.46
C PRO A 205 23.18 12.43 -2.12
N LYS A 206 22.62 13.37 -1.35
CA LYS A 206 23.16 13.74 -0.03
C LYS A 206 23.04 12.60 0.98
N VAL A 207 21.88 11.97 1.04
CA VAL A 207 21.63 10.84 1.94
C VAL A 207 22.52 9.66 1.55
N PHE A 208 22.59 9.35 0.27
CA PHE A 208 23.42 8.27 -0.26
C PHE A 208 24.89 8.48 0.09
N GLN A 209 25.43 9.66 -0.17
CA GLN A 209 26.82 9.96 0.16
C GLN A 209 27.11 9.86 1.66
N SER A 210 26.17 10.30 2.50
CA SER A 210 26.29 10.17 3.95
C SER A 210 26.34 8.71 4.42
N ARG A 211 25.57 7.82 3.78
CA ARG A 211 25.44 6.41 4.17
C ARG A 211 26.49 5.50 3.52
N LYS A 212 26.85 5.77 2.27
CA LYS A 212 27.70 4.91 1.44
C LYS A 212 29.12 5.45 1.21
N GLY A 213 29.34 6.73 1.50
CA GLY A 213 30.66 7.37 1.43
C GLY A 213 31.10 7.79 0.04
N TYR A 214 30.23 7.71 -0.97
CA TYR A 214 30.52 8.17 -2.33
C TYR A 214 29.29 8.80 -2.99
N ASP A 215 29.54 9.60 -4.05
CA ASP A 215 28.51 10.34 -4.77
C ASP A 215 27.85 9.47 -5.84
N ILE A 216 26.57 9.13 -5.65
CA ILE A 216 25.79 8.30 -6.59
C ILE A 216 25.66 8.96 -7.98
N THR A 217 25.72 10.30 -8.08
CA THR A 217 25.57 10.98 -9.36
C THR A 217 26.72 10.69 -10.32
N GLN A 218 27.87 10.28 -9.80
CA GLN A 218 29.01 9.84 -10.60
C GLN A 218 28.87 8.40 -11.12
N HIS A 219 27.81 7.70 -10.70
CA HIS A 219 27.58 6.28 -10.97
C HIS A 219 26.23 5.99 -11.64
N TRP A 220 25.59 7.01 -12.20
CA TRP A 220 24.29 6.80 -12.86
C TRP A 220 24.34 5.72 -13.96
N ALA A 221 25.40 5.66 -14.77
CA ALA A 221 25.57 4.62 -15.77
C ALA A 221 25.49 3.20 -15.16
N SER A 222 26.17 2.99 -14.02
CA SER A 222 26.18 1.70 -13.32
C SER A 222 24.80 1.25 -12.84
N LEU A 223 23.84 2.18 -12.65
CA LEU A 223 22.48 1.84 -12.27
C LEU A 223 21.69 1.21 -13.44
N PHE A 224 21.99 1.58 -14.69
CA PHE A 224 21.24 1.17 -15.88
C PHE A 224 21.96 0.15 -16.73
N GLU A 225 23.29 0.10 -16.69
CA GLU A 225 24.13 -0.68 -17.60
C GLU A 225 25.20 -1.44 -16.83
N ASP A 226 25.75 -2.47 -17.46
CA ASP A 226 26.93 -3.16 -16.97
C ASP A 226 28.19 -2.43 -17.50
N THR A 227 28.74 -1.53 -16.67
CA THR A 227 29.90 -0.69 -17.00
C THR A 227 31.20 -1.22 -16.39
N GLY A 228 31.13 -2.08 -15.35
CA GLY A 228 32.29 -2.63 -14.69
C GLY A 228 32.00 -3.43 -13.42
N GLU A 229 33.08 -3.82 -12.75
CA GLU A 229 32.98 -4.70 -11.56
C GLU A 229 32.24 -4.09 -10.38
N THR A 230 32.16 -2.77 -10.28
CA THR A 230 31.52 -2.06 -9.17
C THR A 230 30.01 -1.90 -9.31
N ASP A 231 29.42 -2.17 -10.48
CA ASP A 231 28.02 -1.89 -10.78
C ASP A 231 27.05 -2.59 -9.82
N ARG A 232 27.32 -3.86 -9.52
CA ARG A 232 26.50 -4.62 -8.57
C ARG A 232 26.48 -3.98 -7.19
N LYS A 233 27.64 -3.52 -6.72
CA LYS A 233 27.73 -2.80 -5.44
C LYS A 233 26.92 -1.51 -5.49
N VAL A 234 27.06 -0.72 -6.56
CA VAL A 234 26.33 0.54 -6.73
C VAL A 234 24.82 0.31 -6.70
N ARG A 235 24.33 -0.70 -7.43
CA ARG A 235 22.91 -1.07 -7.45
C ARG A 235 22.42 -1.55 -6.07
N CYS A 236 23.17 -2.40 -5.37
CA CYS A 236 22.82 -2.82 -4.03
C CYS A 236 22.77 -1.64 -3.05
N ASP A 237 23.77 -0.77 -3.07
CA ASP A 237 23.82 0.42 -2.23
C ASP A 237 22.65 1.38 -2.53
N PHE A 238 22.31 1.53 -3.82
CA PHE A 238 21.20 2.37 -4.26
C PHE A 238 19.87 1.85 -3.68
N TYR A 239 19.54 0.57 -3.91
CA TYR A 239 18.28 0.00 -3.42
C TYR A 239 18.21 -0.10 -1.91
N GLU A 240 19.33 -0.31 -1.21
CA GLU A 240 19.37 -0.25 0.25
C GLU A 240 18.99 1.15 0.77
N VAL A 241 19.58 2.22 0.18
CA VAL A 241 19.24 3.60 0.58
C VAL A 241 17.79 3.93 0.23
N MET A 242 17.32 3.50 -0.94
CA MET A 242 15.94 3.70 -1.37
C MET A 242 14.95 3.01 -0.43
N SER A 243 15.23 1.76 -0.04
CA SER A 243 14.39 0.99 0.89
C SER A 243 14.27 1.68 2.23
N ASP A 244 15.39 2.16 2.76
CA ASP A 244 15.42 2.87 4.04
C ASP A 244 14.63 4.19 3.97
N LEU A 245 14.80 4.96 2.89
CA LEU A 245 14.05 6.20 2.71
C LEU A 245 12.54 5.93 2.57
N CYS A 246 12.17 4.95 1.77
CA CYS A 246 10.77 4.54 1.62
C CYS A 246 10.17 4.11 2.97
N ALA A 247 10.87 3.24 3.69
CA ALA A 247 10.43 2.74 4.98
C ALA A 247 10.26 3.84 6.02
N GLU A 248 11.22 4.77 6.13
CA GLU A 248 11.17 5.79 7.18
C GLU A 248 10.32 7.00 6.79
N ASN A 249 10.40 7.46 5.53
CA ASN A 249 9.70 8.66 5.11
C ASN A 249 8.21 8.45 4.85
N TYR A 250 7.79 7.26 4.45
CA TYR A 250 6.39 6.96 4.21
C TYR A 250 5.81 6.03 5.29
N PHE A 251 6.17 4.75 5.28
CA PHE A 251 5.57 3.76 6.20
C PHE A 251 5.85 4.08 7.66
N GLY A 252 7.04 4.62 7.97
CA GLY A 252 7.42 5.01 9.32
C GLY A 252 6.53 6.10 9.88
N GLN A 253 6.27 7.14 9.10
CA GLN A 253 5.38 8.22 9.53
C GLN A 253 3.95 7.73 9.76
N LEU A 254 3.43 6.86 8.87
CA LEU A 254 2.10 6.25 9.04
C LEU A 254 2.04 5.43 10.34
N GLN A 255 3.05 4.61 10.60
CA GLN A 255 3.12 3.82 11.83
C GLN A 255 3.20 4.69 13.07
N ASP A 256 4.06 5.72 13.06
CA ASP A 256 4.25 6.61 14.20
C ASP A 256 2.96 7.39 14.51
N TRP A 257 2.24 7.84 13.47
CA TRP A 257 0.93 8.45 13.63
C TRP A 257 -0.09 7.46 14.22
N CYS A 258 -0.17 6.27 13.67
CA CYS A 258 -1.09 5.23 14.13
C CYS A 258 -0.83 4.87 15.60
N LEU A 259 0.43 4.70 15.97
CA LEU A 259 0.84 4.41 17.35
C LEU A 259 0.42 5.53 18.32
N ALA A 260 0.62 6.80 17.93
CA ALA A 260 0.24 7.94 18.72
C ALA A 260 -1.29 8.02 18.95
N HIS A 261 -2.09 7.53 18.01
CA HIS A 261 -3.55 7.53 18.05
C HIS A 261 -4.17 6.19 18.50
N LYS A 262 -3.34 5.23 18.94
CA LYS A 262 -3.75 3.91 19.43
C LYS A 262 -4.52 3.07 18.40
N VAL A 263 -4.19 3.21 17.15
CA VAL A 263 -4.65 2.38 16.05
C VAL A 263 -3.45 1.63 15.45
N MET A 264 -3.69 0.57 14.71
CA MET A 264 -2.62 -0.15 14.02
C MET A 264 -2.42 0.39 12.61
N SER A 265 -1.17 0.39 12.15
CA SER A 265 -0.85 0.52 10.73
C SER A 265 -0.87 -0.86 10.08
N SER A 266 -1.61 -0.99 8.98
CA SER A 266 -1.70 -2.21 8.17
C SER A 266 -1.79 -1.87 6.69
N GLY A 267 -1.69 -2.87 5.85
CA GLY A 267 -1.71 -2.75 4.40
C GLY A 267 -0.73 -3.72 3.77
N HIS A 268 -0.50 -3.56 2.49
CA HIS A 268 0.43 -4.40 1.75
C HIS A 268 1.25 -3.58 0.75
N LEU A 269 2.25 -4.23 0.16
CA LEU A 269 3.17 -3.65 -0.80
C LEU A 269 2.76 -4.04 -2.22
N LEU A 270 3.28 -3.32 -3.22
CA LEU A 270 3.07 -3.68 -4.61
C LEU A 270 4.10 -4.72 -5.08
N GLY A 271 3.64 -5.68 -5.89
CA GLY A 271 4.52 -6.61 -6.61
C GLY A 271 5.14 -7.67 -5.71
N GLU A 272 4.41 -8.13 -4.74
CA GLU A 272 4.85 -9.06 -3.70
C GLU A 272 5.16 -10.46 -4.24
N GLU A 273 4.65 -10.79 -5.42
CA GLU A 273 4.77 -12.11 -6.05
C GLU A 273 6.19 -12.45 -6.46
N THR A 274 6.99 -11.46 -6.82
CA THR A 274 8.37 -11.69 -7.27
C THR A 274 9.38 -10.75 -6.60
N LEU A 275 10.58 -11.27 -6.32
CA LEU A 275 11.68 -10.48 -5.75
C LEU A 275 12.10 -9.31 -6.64
N VAL A 276 11.97 -9.45 -7.95
CA VAL A 276 12.31 -8.37 -8.91
C VAL A 276 11.34 -7.22 -8.76
N TRP A 277 10.04 -7.50 -8.72
CA TRP A 277 9.01 -6.47 -8.56
C TRP A 277 9.06 -5.82 -7.19
N GLN A 278 9.23 -6.61 -6.14
CA GLN A 278 9.43 -6.08 -4.78
C GLN A 278 10.57 -5.06 -4.75
N THR A 279 11.72 -5.39 -5.37
CA THR A 279 12.87 -4.48 -5.42
C THR A 279 12.54 -3.20 -6.18
N LEU A 280 11.87 -3.31 -7.34
CA LEU A 280 11.53 -2.15 -8.17
C LEU A 280 10.53 -1.22 -7.51
N PHE A 281 9.52 -1.76 -6.83
CA PHE A 281 8.41 -0.98 -6.29
C PHE A 281 8.58 -0.56 -4.83
N ASN A 282 9.37 -1.30 -4.05
CA ASN A 282 9.46 -1.10 -2.61
C ASN A 282 10.90 -1.11 -2.08
N GLY A 283 11.87 -1.48 -2.90
CA GLY A 283 13.23 -1.79 -2.46
C GLY A 283 13.27 -3.13 -1.73
N ASP A 284 13.69 -3.14 -0.45
CA ASP A 284 13.63 -4.33 0.39
C ASP A 284 12.30 -4.39 1.15
N PRO A 285 11.41 -5.36 0.85
CA PRO A 285 10.12 -5.46 1.52
C PRO A 285 10.24 -5.69 3.02
N PHE A 286 11.26 -6.39 3.51
CA PHE A 286 11.48 -6.58 4.95
C PHE A 286 11.77 -5.26 5.66
N THR A 287 12.45 -4.34 5.00
CA THR A 287 12.71 -3.00 5.51
C THR A 287 11.42 -2.19 5.62
N CYS A 288 10.53 -2.26 4.62
CA CYS A 288 9.22 -1.63 4.67
C CYS A 288 8.30 -2.28 5.69
N TYR A 289 8.20 -3.62 5.73
CA TYR A 289 7.34 -4.34 6.67
C TYR A 289 7.69 -4.13 8.14
N ARG A 290 8.91 -3.72 8.45
CA ARG A 290 9.26 -3.31 9.83
C ARG A 290 8.40 -2.15 10.32
N ARG A 291 7.94 -1.32 9.42
CA ARG A 291 7.15 -0.11 9.69
C ARG A 291 5.63 -0.32 9.55
N PHE A 292 5.16 -1.55 9.64
CA PHE A 292 3.75 -1.90 9.83
C PHE A 292 3.53 -2.57 11.17
N ASP A 293 2.44 -2.25 11.87
CA ASP A 293 2.06 -2.99 13.08
C ASP A 293 1.52 -4.37 12.73
N MET A 294 0.84 -4.46 11.61
CA MET A 294 0.34 -5.69 11.01
C MET A 294 0.73 -5.74 9.53
N PRO A 295 1.92 -6.30 9.19
CA PRO A 295 2.33 -6.48 7.81
C PRO A 295 1.30 -7.27 7.02
N GLY A 296 1.03 -6.87 5.79
CA GLY A 296 0.03 -7.52 4.95
C GLY A 296 0.58 -7.90 3.60
N ILE A 297 -0.22 -8.68 2.90
CA ILE A 297 0.00 -9.12 1.52
C ILE A 297 -1.28 -9.05 0.73
N ASP A 298 -1.14 -8.93 -0.59
CA ASP A 298 -2.22 -9.13 -1.53
C ASP A 298 -2.12 -10.52 -2.19
N MET A 299 -3.18 -11.31 -2.03
CA MET A 299 -3.35 -12.62 -2.66
C MET A 299 -4.59 -12.64 -3.57
N ILE A 300 -4.99 -11.47 -4.06
CA ILE A 300 -6.21 -11.26 -4.85
C ILE A 300 -6.23 -12.09 -6.14
N LEU A 301 -5.06 -12.34 -6.74
CA LEU A 301 -4.92 -13.13 -7.96
C LEU A 301 -4.74 -14.63 -7.71
N SER A 302 -4.66 -15.07 -6.47
CA SER A 302 -4.37 -16.45 -6.11
C SER A 302 -5.62 -17.34 -6.12
N SER A 303 -6.01 -17.85 -7.28
CA SER A 303 -6.89 -19.03 -7.30
C SER A 303 -6.07 -20.32 -7.19
N PRO A 304 -6.63 -21.41 -6.65
CA PRO A 304 -5.98 -22.72 -6.69
C PRO A 304 -5.53 -23.13 -8.09
N GLU A 305 -6.33 -22.82 -9.11
CA GLU A 305 -5.99 -23.10 -10.51
C GLU A 305 -4.80 -22.26 -10.98
N ARG A 306 -4.73 -20.98 -10.63
CA ARG A 306 -3.60 -20.09 -10.96
C ARG A 306 -2.33 -20.49 -10.24
N ILE A 307 -2.40 -20.76 -8.94
CA ILE A 307 -1.27 -21.26 -8.16
C ILE A 307 -0.68 -22.54 -8.79
N MET A 308 -1.53 -23.38 -9.37
CA MET A 308 -1.11 -24.60 -10.05
C MET A 308 -0.60 -24.38 -11.47
N GLN A 309 -1.03 -23.35 -12.16
CA GLN A 309 -0.73 -23.07 -13.56
C GLN A 309 0.40 -22.06 -13.75
N ASP A 310 0.47 -21.05 -12.90
CA ASP A 310 1.49 -20.02 -12.96
C ASP A 310 2.77 -20.48 -12.27
N ARG A 311 3.88 -20.28 -12.95
CA ARG A 311 5.23 -20.58 -12.45
C ARG A 311 5.67 -19.62 -11.35
N GLU A 312 4.82 -18.69 -10.93
CA GLU A 312 5.12 -17.70 -9.92
C GLU A 312 4.94 -18.29 -8.51
N PRO A 313 5.88 -18.00 -7.62
CA PRO A 313 5.88 -18.63 -6.29
C PRO A 313 4.92 -17.93 -5.32
N PHE A 314 3.61 -17.90 -5.60
CA PHE A 314 2.59 -17.36 -4.68
C PHE A 314 2.70 -17.89 -3.24
N PHE A 315 3.30 -19.06 -3.05
CA PHE A 315 3.55 -19.58 -1.72
C PHE A 315 4.66 -18.85 -0.95
N LEU A 316 5.49 -18.03 -1.62
CA LEU A 316 6.50 -17.21 -0.94
C LEU A 316 5.87 -15.98 -0.27
N VAL A 317 4.87 -15.38 -0.88
CA VAL A 317 4.26 -14.13 -0.44
C VAL A 317 3.79 -14.20 1.02
N PRO A 318 2.96 -15.19 1.43
CA PRO A 318 2.58 -15.33 2.83
C PRO A 318 3.77 -15.56 3.78
N LYS A 319 4.84 -16.19 3.28
CA LYS A 319 6.04 -16.42 4.09
C LYS A 319 6.87 -15.14 4.28
N VAL A 320 6.89 -14.26 3.31
CA VAL A 320 7.59 -12.96 3.43
C VAL A 320 6.94 -12.14 4.55
N ALA A 321 5.64 -11.86 4.49
CA ALA A 321 4.94 -11.09 5.51
C ALA A 321 4.99 -11.76 6.89
N SER A 322 4.73 -13.07 6.96
CA SER A 322 4.77 -13.79 8.25
C SER A 322 6.18 -13.86 8.85
N SER A 323 7.21 -13.94 8.01
CA SER A 323 8.60 -13.88 8.48
C SER A 323 8.98 -12.50 8.98
N ALA A 324 8.58 -11.44 8.24
CA ALA A 324 8.79 -10.07 8.66
C ALA A 324 8.10 -9.76 10.00
N ALA A 325 6.84 -10.17 10.16
CA ALA A 325 6.10 -10.04 11.41
C ALA A 325 6.81 -10.79 12.57
N ARG A 326 7.20 -12.03 12.33
CA ARG A 326 7.85 -12.87 13.31
C ARG A 326 9.20 -12.35 13.79
N LEU A 327 10.03 -11.84 12.87
CA LEU A 327 11.33 -11.25 13.19
C LEU A 327 11.19 -10.03 14.11
N GLN A 328 10.03 -9.40 14.13
CA GLN A 328 9.73 -8.21 14.93
C GLN A 328 8.81 -8.49 16.12
N GLY A 329 8.51 -9.75 16.41
CA GLY A 329 7.63 -10.14 17.51
C GLY A 329 6.16 -9.78 17.30
N LYS A 330 5.75 -9.44 16.08
CA LYS A 330 4.36 -9.16 15.74
C LYS A 330 3.58 -10.47 15.60
N ARG A 331 2.33 -10.47 16.02
CA ARG A 331 1.52 -11.69 16.11
C ARG A 331 0.59 -11.92 14.94
N ARG A 332 0.26 -10.84 14.20
CA ARG A 332 -0.73 -10.89 13.13
C ARG A 332 -0.13 -10.44 11.81
N VAL A 333 -0.64 -11.00 10.75
CA VAL A 333 -0.45 -10.53 9.37
C VAL A 333 -1.82 -10.35 8.75
N MET A 334 -1.92 -9.45 7.79
CA MET A 334 -3.12 -9.23 6.99
C MET A 334 -2.94 -9.92 5.64
N CYS A 335 -4.02 -10.37 5.04
CA CYS A 335 -4.06 -10.86 3.68
C CYS A 335 -5.31 -10.34 2.98
N GLU A 336 -5.12 -9.59 1.90
CA GLU A 336 -6.19 -9.28 0.97
C GLU A 336 -6.42 -10.49 0.05
N ILE A 337 -7.69 -10.92 -0.13
CA ILE A 337 -8.00 -12.12 -0.89
C ILE A 337 -9.25 -11.95 -1.72
N SER A 338 -9.27 -12.55 -2.90
CA SER A 338 -10.45 -13.01 -3.63
C SER A 338 -11.36 -11.99 -4.34
N ASP A 339 -11.18 -10.69 -4.28
CA ASP A 339 -12.09 -9.74 -4.93
C ASP A 339 -11.96 -9.73 -6.47
N PHE A 340 -10.75 -9.91 -6.98
CA PHE A 340 -10.49 -9.87 -8.42
C PHE A 340 -11.22 -10.95 -9.23
N PHE A 341 -11.69 -12.00 -8.59
CA PHE A 341 -12.49 -13.05 -9.26
C PHE A 341 -13.82 -12.54 -9.78
N GLY A 342 -14.47 -11.62 -9.08
CA GLY A 342 -15.71 -10.98 -9.54
C GLY A 342 -15.48 -10.09 -10.75
N MET A 343 -14.39 -9.32 -10.75
CA MET A 343 -14.04 -8.37 -11.81
C MET A 343 -13.62 -9.04 -13.13
N MET A 344 -12.96 -10.20 -13.07
CA MET A 344 -12.51 -10.97 -14.24
C MET A 344 -13.58 -11.93 -14.80
N GLY A 345 -14.84 -11.77 -14.39
CA GLY A 345 -15.94 -12.64 -14.84
C GLY A 345 -15.93 -14.04 -14.21
N GLY A 346 -15.14 -14.23 -13.17
CA GLY A 346 -15.11 -15.44 -12.36
C GLY A 346 -16.30 -15.51 -11.38
N ARG A 347 -16.49 -16.66 -10.77
CA ARG A 347 -17.43 -16.81 -9.65
C ARG A 347 -16.77 -16.26 -8.39
N HIS A 348 -17.53 -15.54 -7.56
CA HIS A 348 -17.06 -15.16 -6.25
C HIS A 348 -16.51 -16.37 -5.49
N ALA A 349 -15.34 -16.22 -4.90
CA ALA A 349 -14.77 -17.28 -4.09
C ALA A 349 -15.69 -17.59 -2.92
N SER A 350 -15.97 -18.87 -2.68
CA SER A 350 -16.69 -19.26 -1.49
C SER A 350 -15.84 -19.01 -0.24
N LEU A 351 -16.48 -18.81 0.91
CA LEU A 351 -15.78 -18.67 2.20
C LEU A 351 -14.78 -19.83 2.44
N ALA A 352 -15.10 -21.03 1.95
CA ALA A 352 -14.20 -22.17 2.02
C ALA A 352 -12.95 -22.01 1.16
N GLN A 353 -13.07 -21.44 -0.04
CA GLN A 353 -11.95 -21.11 -0.91
C GLN A 353 -11.06 -20.01 -0.31
N MET A 354 -11.68 -18.96 0.25
CA MET A 354 -10.97 -17.90 0.98
C MET A 354 -10.16 -18.48 2.14
N LYS A 355 -10.76 -19.34 2.96
CA LYS A 355 -10.08 -20.00 4.07
C LYS A 355 -8.95 -20.91 3.60
N CYS A 356 -9.11 -21.58 2.47
CA CYS A 356 -8.07 -22.42 1.89
C CYS A 356 -6.87 -21.57 1.41
N THR A 357 -7.13 -20.45 0.75
CA THR A 357 -6.07 -19.53 0.28
C THR A 357 -5.33 -18.90 1.47
N ALA A 358 -6.05 -18.49 2.50
CA ALA A 358 -5.44 -17.90 3.71
C ALA A 358 -4.71 -18.93 4.60
N GLY A 359 -4.93 -20.21 4.39
CA GLY A 359 -4.30 -21.30 5.14
C GLY A 359 -3.01 -21.84 4.55
N VAL A 360 -2.59 -21.33 3.39
CA VAL A 360 -1.33 -21.70 2.73
C VAL A 360 -0.19 -20.81 3.20
#